data_628bb39d819274e0789bf8c2f8e81b56
#
_entry.id   628bb39d819274e0789bf8c2f8e81b56
#
_cell.length_a   1.000
_cell.length_b   1.000
_cell.length_c   1.000
_cell.angle_alpha   90.00
_cell.angle_beta   90.00
_cell.angle_gamma   90.00
#
_symmetry.space_group_name_H-M   'P 1'
#
loop_
_entity.id
_entity.type
_entity.pdbx_description
1 polymer ?
#
loop_
_entity_poly.entity_id
_entity_poly.type
_entity_poly.pdbx_seq_one_letter_code
_entity_poly.pdbx_strand_id
1 'polypeptide(L)'
;MIAHRRDDGQEQDWKEHSVHVAGLCFQAAEKLRLGKMARLIGLLHDLGKGTADWMSYLRGTGSGHPNHAGLGALYVHRLWWERETDPEKRQAAQLISLCIYGHHTGLPDCLSDSGDSPYLNGLREQPENDYREAVANFYVEVATEEELDELFAEAYKELKEFGLDSRSFNWGMLARLLLSILVDADRWDSACFEYDANPFETSCEAQPDWDKLLIELEAYIEKFPKEGRLAPIRGDISGWCRAAGEYGPGIYTLSVPTGGGKTYSSLRFALAQAKKNEQRRIFYLIPMNTILDQNSGDIREALSDYPSILEHHSNIIPEDETEEKHYRRLTERWESDIILTSLVQFLDTLFKNGNGKARRMYRLVNSVLIFDEIQALPKKCRELFKRALQFLVQYCNCTVLLCTATQPNLELDTKELVPDVAALYQNLKRVRYIPQMKARTYQDAADDIAMFIREKTSVLAIVNTKDAAFNIFRGISDRLNALNYKQVQIQQGLSDEELKECAKGCREDEILSVHLSTLMCPKHRKEILRWIKAWLLGKKLVCCVSTALIEAGINVSFPIVVRSWAGIPS
;
A
#
# COMPACT_ATOMS: atom_id res chain seq x y z
N MET A 1 -23.66 -3.67 -32.43
CA MET A 1 -23.95 -4.31 -31.10
C MET A 1 -23.75 -3.30 -29.99
N ILE A 2 -24.26 -3.57 -28.77
CA ILE A 2 -24.24 -2.62 -27.63
C ILE A 2 -23.39 -3.22 -26.51
N ALA A 3 -22.47 -2.43 -25.97
CA ALA A 3 -21.66 -2.84 -24.83
C ALA A 3 -22.34 -2.57 -23.47
N HIS A 4 -22.88 -1.35 -23.30
CA HIS A 4 -23.53 -0.89 -22.08
C HIS A 4 -24.79 -0.08 -22.40
N ARG A 5 -25.72 -0.01 -21.42
CA ARG A 5 -26.93 0.79 -21.50
C ARG A 5 -27.18 1.48 -20.17
N ARG A 6 -27.37 2.79 -20.22
CA ARG A 6 -27.69 3.64 -19.05
C ARG A 6 -29.18 3.58 -18.70
N ASP A 7 -29.51 3.98 -17.49
CA ASP A 7 -30.90 4.07 -17.02
C ASP A 7 -31.75 5.07 -17.81
N ASP A 8 -31.12 6.10 -18.40
CA ASP A 8 -31.78 7.08 -19.28
C ASP A 8 -32.04 6.55 -20.71
N GLY A 9 -31.60 5.34 -21.01
CA GLY A 9 -31.78 4.65 -22.29
C GLY A 9 -30.68 4.89 -23.31
N GLN A 10 -29.63 5.67 -22.99
CA GLN A 10 -28.46 5.80 -23.86
C GLN A 10 -27.70 4.47 -23.93
N GLU A 11 -27.15 4.19 -25.12
CA GLU A 11 -26.46 2.94 -25.42
C GLU A 11 -25.03 3.25 -25.89
N GLN A 12 -24.06 2.50 -25.34
CA GLN A 12 -22.66 2.56 -25.78
C GLN A 12 -22.45 1.50 -26.86
N ASP A 13 -21.88 1.92 -27.99
CA ASP A 13 -21.53 0.99 -29.08
C ASP A 13 -20.43 0.01 -28.65
N TRP A 14 -20.58 -1.26 -29.03
CA TRP A 14 -19.65 -2.31 -28.67
C TRP A 14 -18.25 -2.11 -29.24
N LYS A 15 -18.14 -1.69 -30.51
CA LYS A 15 -16.87 -1.37 -31.15
C LYS A 15 -16.19 -0.20 -30.46
N GLU A 16 -16.95 0.85 -30.15
CA GLU A 16 -16.44 2.04 -29.47
C GLU A 16 -15.84 1.66 -28.11
N HIS A 17 -16.59 0.92 -27.28
CA HIS A 17 -16.10 0.43 -25.99
C HIS A 17 -14.82 -0.42 -26.14
N SER A 18 -14.83 -1.40 -27.03
CA SER A 18 -13.68 -2.29 -27.26
C SER A 18 -12.43 -1.52 -27.70
N VAL A 19 -12.59 -0.53 -28.58
CA VAL A 19 -11.49 0.31 -29.08
C VAL A 19 -11.00 1.27 -28.01
N HIS A 20 -11.89 1.85 -27.20
CA HIS A 20 -11.52 2.73 -26.08
C HIS A 20 -10.71 1.95 -25.03
N VAL A 21 -11.21 0.79 -24.60
CA VAL A 21 -10.50 -0.06 -23.63
C VAL A 21 -9.15 -0.51 -24.17
N ALA A 22 -9.06 -0.91 -25.43
CA ALA A 22 -7.81 -1.27 -26.08
C ALA A 22 -6.82 -0.08 -26.12
N GLY A 23 -7.29 1.13 -26.40
CA GLY A 23 -6.47 2.33 -26.40
C GLY A 23 -5.96 2.71 -25.00
N LEU A 24 -6.81 2.65 -23.99
CA LEU A 24 -6.44 2.88 -22.58
C LEU A 24 -5.43 1.85 -22.09
N CYS A 25 -5.62 0.58 -22.42
CA CYS A 25 -4.69 -0.49 -22.10
C CYS A 25 -3.31 -0.26 -22.75
N PHE A 26 -3.29 0.16 -24.03
CA PHE A 26 -2.06 0.51 -24.74
C PHE A 26 -1.30 1.61 -24.00
N GLN A 27 -1.96 2.74 -23.71
CA GLN A 27 -1.34 3.87 -23.02
C GLN A 27 -0.78 3.48 -21.65
N ALA A 28 -1.53 2.69 -20.87
CA ALA A 28 -1.09 2.26 -19.54
C ALA A 28 0.13 1.35 -19.57
N ALA A 29 0.28 0.51 -20.63
CA ALA A 29 1.35 -0.46 -20.78
C ALA A 29 2.54 0.04 -21.62
N GLU A 30 2.46 1.22 -22.26
CA GLU A 30 3.48 1.73 -23.17
C GLU A 30 4.84 1.91 -22.49
N LYS A 31 4.87 2.42 -21.26
CA LYS A 31 6.10 2.57 -20.48
C LYS A 31 6.75 1.23 -20.11
N LEU A 32 5.99 0.15 -20.11
CA LEU A 32 6.48 -1.22 -19.95
C LEU A 32 6.95 -1.83 -21.27
N ARG A 33 6.71 -1.17 -22.41
CA ARG A 33 6.90 -1.72 -23.76
C ARG A 33 6.08 -2.99 -24.02
N LEU A 34 4.86 -3.01 -23.46
CA LEU A 34 3.86 -4.06 -23.62
C LEU A 34 2.53 -3.49 -24.13
N GLY A 35 2.59 -2.36 -24.83
CA GLY A 35 1.42 -1.64 -25.31
C GLY A 35 0.56 -2.46 -26.25
N LYS A 36 1.17 -3.17 -27.22
CA LYS A 36 0.45 -4.06 -28.16
C LYS A 36 -0.18 -5.26 -27.47
N MET A 37 0.54 -5.86 -26.50
CA MET A 37 0.03 -6.92 -25.66
C MET A 37 -1.23 -6.49 -24.91
N ALA A 38 -1.16 -5.37 -24.21
CA ALA A 38 -2.28 -4.83 -23.44
C ALA A 38 -3.45 -4.39 -24.35
N ARG A 39 -3.13 -3.81 -25.54
CA ARG A 39 -4.14 -3.43 -26.54
C ARG A 39 -4.93 -4.65 -27.02
N LEU A 40 -4.25 -5.75 -27.32
CA LEU A 40 -4.90 -6.99 -27.77
C LEU A 40 -5.82 -7.56 -26.68
N ILE A 41 -5.36 -7.58 -25.43
CA ILE A 41 -6.16 -7.98 -24.27
C ILE A 41 -7.42 -7.10 -24.16
N GLY A 42 -7.24 -5.77 -24.23
CA GLY A 42 -8.34 -4.81 -24.14
C GLY A 42 -9.33 -4.93 -25.31
N LEU A 43 -8.86 -5.24 -26.54
CA LEU A 43 -9.73 -5.36 -27.71
C LEU A 43 -10.63 -6.60 -27.60
N LEU A 44 -10.10 -7.71 -27.07
CA LEU A 44 -10.77 -9.02 -27.03
C LEU A 44 -11.56 -9.29 -25.74
N HIS A 45 -11.43 -8.45 -24.69
CA HIS A 45 -11.98 -8.77 -23.36
C HIS A 45 -13.48 -9.05 -23.38
N ASP A 46 -14.21 -8.29 -24.16
CA ASP A 46 -15.67 -8.32 -24.28
C ASP A 46 -16.18 -8.91 -25.61
N LEU A 47 -15.40 -9.76 -26.26
CA LEU A 47 -15.81 -10.45 -27.50
C LEU A 47 -17.17 -11.15 -27.32
N GLY A 48 -17.44 -11.72 -26.15
CA GLY A 48 -18.70 -12.40 -25.85
C GLY A 48 -19.93 -11.50 -25.77
N LYS A 49 -19.79 -10.17 -25.74
CA LYS A 49 -20.92 -9.25 -25.88
C LYS A 49 -21.54 -9.25 -27.28
N GLY A 50 -20.86 -9.87 -28.24
CA GLY A 50 -21.36 -10.06 -29.63
C GLY A 50 -22.42 -11.13 -29.79
N THR A 51 -23.21 -11.49 -28.78
CA THR A 51 -24.25 -12.54 -28.84
C THR A 51 -25.67 -11.97 -28.71
N ALA A 52 -26.65 -12.66 -29.26
CA ALA A 52 -28.07 -12.34 -29.11
C ALA A 52 -28.51 -12.42 -27.63
N ASP A 53 -27.94 -13.34 -26.86
CA ASP A 53 -28.22 -13.47 -25.43
C ASP A 53 -27.77 -12.24 -24.65
N TRP A 54 -26.59 -11.67 -24.96
CA TRP A 54 -26.15 -10.41 -24.38
C TRP A 54 -27.09 -9.25 -24.71
N MET A 55 -27.52 -9.14 -25.98
CA MET A 55 -28.46 -8.11 -26.41
C MET A 55 -29.82 -8.24 -25.74
N SER A 56 -30.31 -9.48 -25.54
CA SER A 56 -31.56 -9.77 -24.82
C SER A 56 -31.46 -9.39 -23.36
N TYR A 57 -30.31 -9.66 -22.71
CA TYR A 57 -30.04 -9.26 -21.34
C TYR A 57 -30.07 -7.73 -21.17
N LEU A 58 -29.35 -6.97 -22.02
CA LEU A 58 -29.33 -5.50 -21.96
C LEU A 58 -30.70 -4.87 -22.19
N ARG A 59 -31.55 -5.49 -23.00
CA ARG A 59 -32.93 -5.03 -23.27
C ARG A 59 -33.94 -5.45 -22.20
N GLY A 60 -33.50 -6.22 -21.19
CA GLY A 60 -34.37 -6.73 -20.12
C GLY A 60 -35.37 -7.81 -20.57
N THR A 61 -35.13 -8.44 -21.74
CA THR A 61 -35.97 -9.51 -22.29
C THR A 61 -35.40 -10.91 -22.06
N GLY A 62 -34.11 -11.00 -21.66
CA GLY A 62 -33.40 -12.24 -21.37
C GLY A 62 -33.45 -12.62 -19.90
N SER A 63 -33.16 -13.88 -19.58
CA SER A 63 -33.02 -14.40 -18.22
C SER A 63 -31.55 -14.59 -17.85
N GLY A 64 -31.11 -14.05 -16.74
CA GLY A 64 -29.74 -14.20 -16.21
C GLY A 64 -28.73 -13.22 -16.81
N HIS A 65 -27.48 -13.32 -16.36
CA HIS A 65 -26.36 -12.52 -16.84
C HIS A 65 -25.43 -13.43 -17.67
N PRO A 66 -25.33 -13.24 -19.02
CA PRO A 66 -24.49 -14.09 -19.87
C PRO A 66 -23.01 -13.96 -19.51
N ASN A 67 -22.29 -15.05 -19.48
CA ASN A 67 -20.84 -15.07 -19.27
C ASN A 67 -20.11 -14.70 -20.56
N HIS A 68 -19.83 -13.42 -20.76
CA HIS A 68 -19.15 -12.92 -21.96
C HIS A 68 -17.62 -13.01 -21.91
N ALA A 69 -17.01 -12.99 -20.71
CA ALA A 69 -15.55 -13.06 -20.54
C ALA A 69 -14.95 -14.39 -21.04
N GLY A 70 -15.67 -15.50 -20.83
CA GLY A 70 -15.22 -16.82 -21.23
C GLY A 70 -15.05 -16.98 -22.73
N LEU A 71 -15.89 -16.34 -23.54
CA LEU A 71 -15.86 -16.47 -25.01
C LEU A 71 -14.63 -15.80 -25.62
N GLY A 72 -14.24 -14.62 -25.17
CA GLY A 72 -13.00 -13.96 -25.60
C GLY A 72 -11.75 -14.75 -25.23
N ALA A 73 -11.73 -15.31 -24.02
CA ALA A 73 -10.64 -16.17 -23.57
C ALA A 73 -10.56 -17.48 -24.38
N LEU A 74 -11.71 -18.09 -24.71
CA LEU A 74 -11.79 -19.29 -25.56
C LEU A 74 -11.30 -18.99 -26.97
N TYR A 75 -11.63 -17.82 -27.53
CA TYR A 75 -11.14 -17.38 -28.84
C TYR A 75 -9.61 -17.40 -28.90
N VAL A 76 -8.93 -16.75 -27.94
CA VAL A 76 -7.46 -16.74 -27.86
C VAL A 76 -6.90 -18.16 -27.69
N HIS A 77 -7.54 -18.98 -26.85
CA HIS A 77 -7.10 -20.34 -26.60
C HIS A 77 -7.17 -21.20 -27.88
N ARG A 78 -8.28 -21.16 -28.63
CA ARG A 78 -8.46 -21.93 -29.86
C ARG A 78 -7.58 -21.44 -31.00
N LEU A 79 -7.48 -20.11 -31.17
CA LEU A 79 -6.77 -19.55 -32.32
C LEU A 79 -5.27 -19.64 -32.19
N TRP A 80 -4.73 -19.22 -31.02
CA TRP A 80 -3.30 -19.07 -30.85
C TRP A 80 -2.66 -20.07 -29.88
N TRP A 81 -3.42 -20.74 -29.00
CA TRP A 81 -2.83 -21.75 -28.11
C TRP A 81 -2.95 -23.18 -28.69
N GLU A 82 -4.09 -23.60 -29.21
CA GLU A 82 -4.29 -24.95 -29.75
C GLU A 82 -3.60 -25.16 -31.10
N ARG A 83 -3.63 -24.15 -31.97
CA ARG A 83 -3.08 -24.22 -33.33
C ARG A 83 -1.56 -24.00 -33.39
N GLU A 84 -1.00 -23.32 -32.39
CA GLU A 84 0.42 -22.97 -32.37
C GLU A 84 1.27 -24.14 -31.87
N THR A 85 2.47 -24.30 -32.45
CA THR A 85 3.45 -25.32 -32.06
C THR A 85 4.60 -24.77 -31.26
N ASP A 86 4.86 -23.45 -31.37
CA ASP A 86 5.89 -22.74 -30.60
C ASP A 86 5.45 -22.59 -29.14
N PRO A 87 6.19 -23.21 -28.19
CA PRO A 87 5.84 -23.12 -26.77
C PRO A 87 5.81 -21.68 -26.21
N GLU A 88 6.66 -20.78 -26.70
CA GLU A 88 6.71 -19.40 -26.24
C GLU A 88 5.47 -18.62 -26.70
N LYS A 89 5.03 -18.81 -27.94
CA LYS A 89 3.79 -18.22 -28.44
C LYS A 89 2.56 -18.80 -27.75
N ARG A 90 2.53 -20.09 -27.45
CA ARG A 90 1.47 -20.70 -26.64
C ARG A 90 1.40 -20.09 -25.25
N GLN A 91 2.54 -19.81 -24.65
CA GLN A 91 2.60 -19.18 -23.34
C GLN A 91 2.10 -17.73 -23.40
N ALA A 92 2.42 -16.98 -24.48
CA ALA A 92 1.87 -15.66 -24.72
C ALA A 92 0.34 -15.68 -24.88
N ALA A 93 -0.18 -16.61 -25.67
CA ALA A 93 -1.62 -16.82 -25.85
C ALA A 93 -2.31 -17.17 -24.52
N GLN A 94 -1.72 -18.04 -23.71
CA GLN A 94 -2.25 -18.38 -22.39
C GLN A 94 -2.30 -17.16 -21.47
N LEU A 95 -1.27 -16.31 -21.48
CA LEU A 95 -1.22 -15.09 -20.70
C LEU A 95 -2.38 -14.14 -21.06
N ILE A 96 -2.60 -13.91 -22.36
CA ILE A 96 -3.70 -13.09 -22.87
C ILE A 96 -5.05 -13.68 -22.47
N SER A 97 -5.25 -14.96 -22.69
CA SER A 97 -6.50 -15.66 -22.39
C SER A 97 -6.83 -15.63 -20.89
N LEU A 98 -5.85 -15.80 -20.01
CA LEU A 98 -6.02 -15.70 -18.55
C LEU A 98 -6.47 -14.29 -18.11
N CYS A 99 -5.90 -13.24 -18.69
CA CYS A 99 -6.30 -11.87 -18.40
C CYS A 99 -7.74 -11.60 -18.82
N ILE A 100 -8.11 -12.04 -20.01
CA ILE A 100 -9.48 -11.89 -20.52
C ILE A 100 -10.46 -12.69 -19.66
N TYR A 101 -10.17 -13.96 -19.34
CA TYR A 101 -11.04 -14.79 -18.51
C TYR A 101 -11.27 -14.19 -17.13
N GLY A 102 -10.21 -13.61 -16.55
CA GLY A 102 -10.19 -13.09 -15.19
C GLY A 102 -10.75 -11.68 -14.99
N HIS A 103 -11.12 -10.93 -16.03
CA HIS A 103 -11.37 -9.50 -15.89
C HIS A 103 -12.59 -9.13 -15.01
N HIS A 104 -13.51 -10.05 -14.78
CA HIS A 104 -14.62 -9.86 -13.82
C HIS A 104 -14.38 -10.49 -12.45
N THR A 105 -13.68 -11.63 -12.38
CA THR A 105 -13.57 -12.43 -11.15
C THR A 105 -12.18 -12.43 -10.50
N GLY A 106 -11.15 -12.06 -11.24
CA GLY A 106 -9.75 -12.22 -10.91
C GLY A 106 -9.11 -13.40 -11.65
N LEU A 107 -7.79 -13.50 -11.57
CA LEU A 107 -7.08 -14.62 -12.24
C LEU A 107 -7.57 -15.96 -11.70
N PRO A 108 -7.96 -16.89 -12.58
CA PRO A 108 -8.35 -18.23 -12.18
C PRO A 108 -7.12 -19.06 -11.76
N ASP A 109 -7.34 -20.09 -10.97
CA ASP A 109 -6.32 -21.10 -10.72
C ASP A 109 -6.11 -21.95 -11.99
N CYS A 110 -4.87 -21.97 -12.47
CA CYS A 110 -4.51 -22.82 -13.61
C CYS A 110 -4.41 -24.30 -13.24
N LEU A 111 -4.13 -24.58 -11.95
CA LEU A 111 -4.02 -25.92 -11.39
C LEU A 111 -4.52 -25.90 -9.95
N SER A 112 -5.51 -26.72 -9.64
CA SER A 112 -6.02 -26.92 -8.28
C SER A 112 -5.19 -27.95 -7.50
N ASP A 113 -5.42 -28.03 -6.19
CA ASP A 113 -4.78 -29.04 -5.33
C ASP A 113 -5.12 -30.47 -5.74
N SER A 114 -6.28 -30.70 -6.42
CA SER A 114 -6.69 -32.00 -6.97
C SER A 114 -6.04 -32.35 -8.31
N GLY A 115 -5.27 -31.41 -8.92
CA GLY A 115 -4.65 -31.60 -10.22
C GLY A 115 -5.52 -31.20 -11.41
N ASP A 116 -6.74 -30.72 -11.17
CA ASP A 116 -7.63 -30.19 -12.20
C ASP A 116 -7.27 -28.76 -12.58
N SER A 117 -7.66 -28.33 -13.77
CA SER A 117 -7.51 -26.94 -14.19
C SER A 117 -8.87 -26.22 -14.22
N PRO A 118 -9.24 -25.45 -13.18
CA PRO A 118 -10.47 -24.66 -13.19
C PRO A 118 -10.57 -23.73 -14.40
N TYR A 119 -9.46 -23.13 -14.81
CA TYR A 119 -9.37 -22.31 -16.00
C TYR A 119 -9.74 -23.07 -17.29
N LEU A 120 -9.11 -24.21 -17.57
CA LEU A 120 -9.39 -25.00 -18.78
C LEU A 120 -10.79 -25.60 -18.77
N ASN A 121 -11.28 -25.99 -17.59
CA ASN A 121 -12.66 -26.49 -17.46
C ASN A 121 -13.66 -25.38 -17.80
N GLY A 122 -13.47 -24.18 -17.27
CA GLY A 122 -14.32 -23.03 -17.57
C GLY A 122 -14.31 -22.64 -19.06
N LEU A 123 -13.17 -22.79 -19.77
CA LEU A 123 -13.15 -22.60 -21.23
C LEU A 123 -13.95 -23.66 -21.98
N ARG A 124 -13.88 -24.92 -21.56
CA ARG A 124 -14.61 -26.05 -22.21
C ARG A 124 -16.11 -25.97 -22.01
N GLU A 125 -16.57 -25.34 -20.96
CA GLU A 125 -17.99 -25.18 -20.64
C GLU A 125 -18.65 -24.05 -21.44
N GLN A 126 -17.91 -23.27 -22.24
CA GLN A 126 -18.50 -22.18 -23.03
C GLN A 126 -19.36 -22.77 -24.18
N PRO A 127 -20.59 -22.23 -24.42
CA PRO A 127 -21.49 -22.74 -25.47
C PRO A 127 -20.91 -22.51 -26.87
N GLU A 128 -20.88 -23.57 -27.68
CA GLU A 128 -20.30 -23.54 -29.03
C GLU A 128 -21.05 -22.58 -29.96
N ASN A 129 -22.37 -22.50 -29.86
CA ASN A 129 -23.18 -21.61 -30.70
C ASN A 129 -22.90 -20.15 -30.39
N ASP A 130 -22.84 -19.79 -29.10
CA ASP A 130 -22.54 -18.42 -28.65
C ASP A 130 -21.13 -18.01 -29.08
N TYR A 131 -20.17 -18.96 -29.01
CA TYR A 131 -18.81 -18.74 -29.49
C TYR A 131 -18.78 -18.39 -30.98
N ARG A 132 -19.44 -19.19 -31.83
CA ARG A 132 -19.48 -18.94 -33.28
C ARG A 132 -20.17 -17.63 -33.63
N GLU A 133 -21.28 -17.33 -32.98
CA GLU A 133 -22.01 -16.10 -33.17
C GLU A 133 -21.15 -14.89 -32.76
N ALA A 134 -20.57 -14.90 -31.56
CA ALA A 134 -19.74 -13.82 -31.04
C ALA A 134 -18.53 -13.53 -31.93
N VAL A 135 -17.83 -14.58 -32.42
CA VAL A 135 -16.68 -14.44 -33.32
C VAL A 135 -17.09 -13.87 -34.66
N ALA A 136 -18.19 -14.37 -35.25
CA ALA A 136 -18.68 -13.86 -36.53
C ALA A 136 -19.05 -12.38 -36.46
N ASN A 137 -19.76 -11.98 -35.41
CA ASN A 137 -20.14 -10.60 -35.22
C ASN A 137 -18.92 -9.70 -34.91
N PHE A 138 -17.92 -10.23 -34.17
CA PHE A 138 -16.69 -9.51 -33.87
C PHE A 138 -15.89 -9.18 -35.13
N TYR A 139 -15.78 -10.13 -36.05
CA TYR A 139 -15.10 -9.92 -37.33
C TYR A 139 -15.80 -8.91 -38.24
N VAL A 140 -17.12 -8.79 -38.14
CA VAL A 140 -17.89 -7.80 -38.91
C VAL A 140 -17.82 -6.43 -38.30
N GLU A 141 -17.92 -6.31 -36.96
CA GLU A 141 -18.12 -5.02 -36.31
C GLU A 141 -16.83 -4.43 -35.73
N VAL A 142 -15.89 -5.24 -35.22
CA VAL A 142 -14.77 -4.74 -34.41
C VAL A 142 -13.42 -4.87 -35.10
N ALA A 143 -12.98 -6.09 -35.45
CA ALA A 143 -11.68 -6.33 -36.08
C ALA A 143 -11.67 -7.67 -36.84
N THR A 144 -10.95 -7.75 -37.95
CA THR A 144 -10.79 -8.98 -38.76
C THR A 144 -9.79 -9.95 -38.11
N GLU A 145 -9.81 -11.22 -38.56
CA GLU A 145 -8.84 -12.24 -38.10
C GLU A 145 -7.41 -11.83 -38.45
N GLU A 146 -7.19 -11.26 -39.64
CA GLU A 146 -5.88 -10.80 -40.09
C GLU A 146 -5.33 -9.69 -39.22
N GLU A 147 -6.15 -8.69 -38.87
CA GLU A 147 -5.76 -7.59 -37.98
C GLU A 147 -5.38 -8.11 -36.57
N LEU A 148 -6.11 -9.12 -36.08
CA LEU A 148 -5.84 -9.73 -34.78
C LEU A 148 -4.55 -10.57 -34.79
N ASP A 149 -4.29 -11.32 -35.88
CA ASP A 149 -3.06 -12.10 -36.03
C ASP A 149 -1.82 -11.20 -36.13
N GLU A 150 -1.91 -10.08 -36.85
CA GLU A 150 -0.86 -9.08 -36.90
C GLU A 150 -0.59 -8.48 -35.50
N LEU A 151 -1.66 -8.11 -34.79
CA LEU A 151 -1.54 -7.54 -33.44
C LEU A 151 -0.98 -8.58 -32.44
N PHE A 152 -1.34 -9.86 -32.56
CA PHE A 152 -0.76 -10.93 -31.76
C PHE A 152 0.74 -11.11 -32.02
N ALA A 153 1.16 -11.05 -33.29
CA ALA A 153 2.57 -11.13 -33.66
C ALA A 153 3.38 -9.95 -33.08
N GLU A 154 2.83 -8.74 -33.11
CA GLU A 154 3.44 -7.55 -32.48
C GLU A 154 3.50 -7.71 -30.95
N ALA A 155 2.41 -8.16 -30.32
CA ALA A 155 2.33 -8.40 -28.88
C ALA A 155 3.33 -9.46 -28.41
N TYR A 156 3.49 -10.54 -29.16
CA TYR A 156 4.48 -11.57 -28.88
C TYR A 156 5.92 -11.02 -28.98
N LYS A 157 6.18 -10.17 -29.98
CA LYS A 157 7.48 -9.51 -30.12
C LYS A 157 7.81 -8.63 -28.91
N GLU A 158 6.84 -7.81 -28.47
CA GLU A 158 7.00 -6.99 -27.25
C GLU A 158 7.30 -7.86 -26.03
N LEU A 159 6.57 -8.96 -25.83
CA LEU A 159 6.77 -9.88 -24.72
C LEU A 159 8.17 -10.50 -24.74
N LYS A 160 8.67 -10.84 -25.91
CA LYS A 160 10.02 -11.37 -26.08
C LYS A 160 11.09 -10.34 -25.75
N GLU A 161 10.91 -9.09 -26.19
CA GLU A 161 11.79 -7.96 -25.88
C GLU A 161 11.73 -7.54 -24.40
N PHE A 162 10.58 -7.75 -23.75
CA PHE A 162 10.41 -7.53 -22.31
C PHE A 162 11.32 -8.44 -21.47
N GLY A 163 11.69 -9.61 -22.01
CA GLY A 163 12.72 -10.48 -21.46
C GLY A 163 12.36 -11.09 -20.11
N LEU A 164 11.08 -11.45 -19.93
CA LEU A 164 10.63 -12.11 -18.71
C LEU A 164 11.34 -13.46 -18.57
N ASP A 165 11.90 -13.71 -17.40
CA ASP A 165 12.54 -15.00 -17.13
C ASP A 165 11.51 -16.16 -16.98
N SER A 166 12.00 -17.39 -17.00
CA SER A 166 11.16 -18.59 -16.99
C SER A 166 10.52 -18.92 -15.64
N ARG A 167 10.74 -18.11 -14.59
CA ARG A 167 10.17 -18.34 -13.26
C ARG A 167 8.65 -18.16 -13.29
N SER A 168 7.91 -19.18 -12.89
CA SER A 168 6.44 -19.18 -12.86
C SER A 168 5.85 -18.01 -12.04
N PHE A 169 6.54 -17.59 -10.98
CA PHE A 169 6.15 -16.44 -10.17
C PHE A 169 6.11 -15.15 -11.01
N ASN A 170 7.11 -14.89 -11.84
CA ASN A 170 7.17 -13.69 -12.66
C ASN A 170 6.09 -13.67 -13.75
N TRP A 171 5.75 -14.83 -14.32
CA TRP A 171 4.61 -14.97 -15.24
C TRP A 171 3.28 -14.67 -14.54
N GLY A 172 3.08 -15.15 -13.31
CA GLY A 172 1.90 -14.82 -12.49
C GLY A 172 1.81 -13.34 -12.16
N MET A 173 2.94 -12.70 -11.86
CA MET A 173 2.99 -11.25 -11.61
C MET A 173 2.70 -10.44 -12.87
N LEU A 174 3.20 -10.86 -14.03
CA LEU A 174 2.90 -10.21 -15.31
C LEU A 174 1.42 -10.38 -15.68
N ALA A 175 0.86 -11.58 -15.52
CA ALA A 175 -0.58 -11.81 -15.75
C ALA A 175 -1.43 -10.88 -14.88
N ARG A 176 -1.08 -10.75 -13.59
CA ARG A 176 -1.78 -9.86 -12.68
C ARG A 176 -1.61 -8.38 -13.04
N LEU A 177 -0.45 -7.98 -13.51
CA LEU A 177 -0.18 -6.62 -13.97
C LEU A 177 -1.02 -6.26 -15.21
N LEU A 178 -1.05 -7.13 -16.20
CA LEU A 178 -1.86 -6.95 -17.41
C LEU A 178 -3.37 -6.98 -17.10
N LEU A 179 -3.81 -7.89 -16.23
CA LEU A 179 -5.19 -7.90 -15.73
C LEU A 179 -5.53 -6.58 -15.00
N SER A 180 -4.61 -6.04 -14.20
CA SER A 180 -4.79 -4.76 -13.51
C SER A 180 -5.05 -3.62 -14.49
N ILE A 181 -4.30 -3.58 -15.59
CA ILE A 181 -4.47 -2.60 -16.67
C ILE A 181 -5.84 -2.77 -17.33
N LEU A 182 -6.20 -3.98 -17.69
CA LEU A 182 -7.49 -4.27 -18.32
C LEU A 182 -8.67 -3.85 -17.43
N VAL A 183 -8.67 -4.28 -16.17
CA VAL A 183 -9.77 -3.98 -15.22
C VAL A 183 -9.90 -2.49 -14.96
N ASP A 184 -8.78 -1.74 -14.92
CA ASP A 184 -8.87 -0.29 -14.76
C ASP A 184 -9.39 0.39 -16.02
N ALA A 185 -8.95 -0.04 -17.20
CA ALA A 185 -9.37 0.53 -18.48
C ALA A 185 -10.87 0.29 -18.75
N ASP A 186 -11.35 -0.94 -18.58
CA ASP A 186 -12.75 -1.33 -18.73
C ASP A 186 -13.68 -0.53 -17.81
N ARG A 187 -13.38 -0.51 -16.50
CA ARG A 187 -14.18 0.24 -15.53
C ARG A 187 -14.10 1.74 -15.73
N TRP A 188 -12.97 2.23 -16.24
CA TRP A 188 -12.81 3.66 -16.50
C TRP A 188 -13.64 4.09 -17.71
N ASP A 189 -13.61 3.35 -18.81
CA ASP A 189 -14.44 3.65 -19.99
C ASP A 189 -15.93 3.57 -19.65
N SER A 190 -16.35 2.51 -18.93
CA SER A 190 -17.73 2.39 -18.45
C SER A 190 -18.16 3.57 -17.56
N ALA A 191 -17.29 4.03 -16.65
CA ALA A 191 -17.59 5.19 -15.82
C ALA A 191 -17.64 6.49 -16.63
N CYS A 192 -16.77 6.66 -17.62
CA CYS A 192 -16.80 7.83 -18.52
C CYS A 192 -18.07 7.85 -19.34
N PHE A 193 -18.55 6.70 -19.84
CA PHE A 193 -19.83 6.60 -20.52
C PHE A 193 -20.99 7.03 -19.61
N GLU A 194 -21.02 6.61 -18.34
CA GLU A 194 -22.04 7.01 -17.36
C GLU A 194 -22.11 8.54 -17.16
N TYR A 195 -21.00 9.26 -17.29
CA TYR A 195 -20.91 10.69 -17.02
C TYR A 195 -20.70 11.56 -18.28
N ASP A 196 -20.91 11.03 -19.49
CA ASP A 196 -20.67 11.70 -20.78
C ASP A 196 -19.25 12.32 -20.89
N ALA A 197 -18.23 11.64 -20.37
CA ALA A 197 -16.86 12.09 -20.36
C ALA A 197 -16.01 11.34 -21.40
N ASN A 198 -15.02 12.04 -21.99
CA ASN A 198 -14.07 11.38 -22.88
C ASN A 198 -13.01 10.63 -22.02
N PRO A 199 -12.88 9.28 -22.16
CA PRO A 199 -11.97 8.49 -21.33
C PRO A 199 -10.49 8.86 -21.54
N PHE A 200 -10.11 9.39 -22.70
CA PHE A 200 -8.73 9.77 -23.00
C PHE A 200 -8.36 11.15 -22.47
N GLU A 201 -9.26 12.10 -22.48
CA GLU A 201 -9.02 13.45 -21.94
C GLU A 201 -8.87 13.43 -20.41
N THR A 202 -9.64 12.59 -19.76
CA THR A 202 -9.63 12.45 -18.29
C THR A 202 -8.57 11.49 -17.77
N SER A 203 -7.95 10.68 -18.63
CA SER A 203 -6.90 9.73 -18.25
C SER A 203 -5.47 10.30 -18.30
N CYS A 204 -5.30 11.47 -18.92
CA CYS A 204 -3.97 12.08 -19.08
C CYS A 204 -3.50 12.73 -17.78
N GLU A 205 -2.77 11.96 -16.97
CA GLU A 205 -2.15 12.46 -15.75
C GLU A 205 -0.88 13.27 -16.10
N ALA A 206 -0.86 14.55 -15.74
CA ALA A 206 0.35 15.37 -15.86
C ALA A 206 1.48 14.80 -15.00
N GLN A 207 2.72 14.91 -15.44
CA GLN A 207 3.87 14.57 -14.61
C GLN A 207 3.94 15.51 -13.40
N PRO A 208 4.16 14.99 -12.18
CA PRO A 208 4.35 15.82 -11.00
C PRO A 208 5.58 16.70 -11.12
N ASP A 209 5.50 17.89 -10.58
CA ASP A 209 6.64 18.79 -10.45
C ASP A 209 7.49 18.38 -9.23
N TRP A 210 8.29 17.31 -9.41
CA TRP A 210 9.18 16.82 -8.36
C TRP A 210 10.24 17.83 -7.94
N ASP A 211 10.63 18.77 -8.83
CA ASP A 211 11.56 19.85 -8.53
C ASP A 211 10.97 20.79 -7.48
N LYS A 212 9.75 21.24 -7.71
CA LYS A 212 9.02 22.10 -6.78
C LYS A 212 8.90 21.45 -5.40
N LEU A 213 8.45 20.18 -5.36
CA LEU A 213 8.28 19.46 -4.10
C LEU A 213 9.61 19.24 -3.36
N LEU A 214 10.68 19.01 -4.09
CA LEU A 214 12.02 18.89 -3.49
C LEU A 214 12.48 20.22 -2.90
N ILE A 215 12.25 21.35 -3.57
CA ILE A 215 12.57 22.70 -3.05
C ILE A 215 11.76 23.00 -1.78
N GLU A 216 10.47 22.66 -1.76
CA GLU A 216 9.62 22.84 -0.58
C GLU A 216 10.12 22.02 0.60
N LEU A 217 10.45 20.74 0.38
CA LEU A 217 11.03 19.88 1.41
C LEU A 217 12.38 20.41 1.95
N GLU A 218 13.27 20.87 1.06
CA GLU A 218 14.54 21.47 1.46
C GLU A 218 14.32 22.70 2.36
N ALA A 219 13.42 23.59 1.96
CA ALA A 219 13.08 24.78 2.73
C ALA A 219 12.45 24.43 4.10
N TYR A 220 11.69 23.32 4.18
CA TYR A 220 11.15 22.83 5.44
C TYR A 220 12.24 22.24 6.33
N ILE A 221 13.15 21.43 5.80
CA ILE A 221 14.27 20.84 6.54
C ILE A 221 15.21 21.91 7.09
N GLU A 222 15.40 23.02 6.38
CA GLU A 222 16.23 24.13 6.85
C GLU A 222 15.71 24.84 8.12
N LYS A 223 14.41 24.73 8.41
CA LYS A 223 13.81 25.28 9.64
C LYS A 223 14.18 24.49 10.90
N PHE A 224 14.70 23.26 10.77
CA PHE A 224 15.05 22.46 11.93
C PHE A 224 16.26 23.02 12.67
N PRO A 225 16.29 22.87 14.01
CA PRO A 225 17.43 23.32 14.82
C PRO A 225 18.74 22.69 14.32
N LYS A 226 19.74 23.52 14.06
CA LYS A 226 21.08 23.09 13.63
C LYS A 226 22.00 22.79 14.81
N GLU A 227 21.54 23.11 16.04
CA GLU A 227 22.27 22.92 17.29
C GLU A 227 21.75 21.68 18.04
N GLY A 228 22.62 21.13 18.89
CA GLY A 228 22.34 19.96 19.70
C GLY A 228 22.95 18.67 19.16
N ARG A 229 23.09 17.67 20.03
CA ARG A 229 23.79 16.40 19.74
C ARG A 229 23.27 15.64 18.51
N LEU A 230 21.98 15.73 18.21
CA LEU A 230 21.35 14.98 17.13
C LEU A 230 21.31 15.73 15.80
N ALA A 231 21.46 17.04 15.81
CA ALA A 231 21.33 17.85 14.58
C ALA A 231 22.37 17.49 13.51
N PRO A 232 23.68 17.38 13.80
CA PRO A 232 24.66 16.98 12.79
C PRO A 232 24.39 15.57 12.26
N ILE A 233 24.06 14.60 13.11
CA ILE A 233 23.78 13.21 12.71
C ILE A 233 22.58 13.15 11.75
N ARG A 234 21.50 13.89 12.05
CA ARG A 234 20.33 13.98 11.16
C ARG A 234 20.67 14.67 9.83
N GLY A 235 21.53 15.68 9.87
CA GLY A 235 22.04 16.36 8.70
C GLY A 235 22.80 15.40 7.78
N ASP A 236 23.70 14.59 8.33
CA ASP A 236 24.46 13.58 7.60
C ASP A 236 23.55 12.54 6.95
N ILE A 237 22.63 11.94 7.71
CA ILE A 237 21.65 10.96 7.20
C ILE A 237 20.84 11.56 6.05
N SER A 238 20.33 12.76 6.23
CA SER A 238 19.55 13.47 5.22
C SER A 238 20.40 13.79 3.98
N GLY A 239 21.67 14.14 4.16
CA GLY A 239 22.63 14.37 3.08
C GLY A 239 22.94 13.12 2.27
N TRP A 240 23.18 11.99 2.92
CA TRP A 240 23.39 10.69 2.24
C TRP A 240 22.16 10.27 1.42
N CYS A 241 20.96 10.43 2.00
CA CYS A 241 19.71 10.15 1.30
C CYS A 241 19.55 11.04 0.06
N ARG A 242 19.87 12.33 0.16
CA ARG A 242 19.82 13.26 -0.99
C ARG A 242 20.81 12.87 -2.09
N ALA A 243 22.05 12.55 -1.72
CA ALA A 243 23.09 12.13 -2.67
C ALA A 243 22.72 10.81 -3.37
N ALA A 244 22.13 9.86 -2.64
CA ALA A 244 21.67 8.60 -3.20
C ALA A 244 20.46 8.75 -4.13
N GLY A 245 19.76 9.86 -4.10
CA GLY A 245 18.74 10.21 -5.06
C GLY A 245 19.20 10.26 -6.52
N GLU A 246 20.50 10.40 -6.74
CA GLU A 246 21.11 10.39 -8.09
C GLU A 246 21.40 8.97 -8.63
N TYR A 247 21.16 7.91 -7.86
CA TYR A 247 21.38 6.53 -8.30
C TYR A 247 20.27 6.07 -9.27
N GLY A 248 20.51 4.97 -9.99
CA GLY A 248 19.49 4.31 -10.81
C GLY A 248 18.44 3.57 -9.97
N PRO A 249 17.36 3.07 -10.61
CA PRO A 249 16.40 2.18 -9.95
C PRO A 249 17.07 0.97 -9.31
N GLY A 250 16.58 0.54 -8.15
CA GLY A 250 17.17 -0.57 -7.40
C GLY A 250 16.54 -0.74 -6.04
N ILE A 251 17.10 -1.64 -5.22
CA ILE A 251 16.66 -1.86 -3.84
C ILE A 251 17.71 -1.26 -2.89
N TYR A 252 17.28 -0.32 -2.09
CA TYR A 252 18.10 0.42 -1.12
C TYR A 252 17.64 0.15 0.30
N THR A 253 18.55 0.28 1.25
CA THR A 253 18.27 0.18 2.68
C THR A 253 18.67 1.47 3.40
N LEU A 254 17.85 1.88 4.36
CA LEU A 254 18.12 2.99 5.26
C LEU A 254 18.05 2.50 6.70
N SER A 255 19.21 2.08 7.24
CA SER A 255 19.36 1.50 8.57
C SER A 255 19.62 2.59 9.61
N VAL A 256 18.55 3.21 10.11
CA VAL A 256 18.63 4.35 11.03
C VAL A 256 17.79 4.09 12.28
N PRO A 257 18.34 4.27 13.50
CA PRO A 257 17.57 4.17 14.74
C PRO A 257 16.39 5.15 14.80
N THR A 258 15.40 4.83 15.64
CA THR A 258 14.26 5.74 15.89
C THR A 258 14.74 7.12 16.35
N GLY A 259 14.13 8.19 15.82
CA GLY A 259 14.50 9.57 16.09
C GLY A 259 15.71 10.09 15.30
N GLY A 260 16.27 9.29 14.39
CA GLY A 260 17.33 9.72 13.46
C GLY A 260 16.85 10.51 12.24
N GLY A 261 15.56 10.83 12.14
CA GLY A 261 15.02 11.63 11.03
C GLY A 261 14.67 10.83 9.77
N LYS A 262 14.29 9.55 9.90
CA LYS A 262 13.96 8.65 8.77
C LYS A 262 12.93 9.25 7.81
N THR A 263 11.81 9.79 8.32
CA THR A 263 10.67 10.23 7.50
C THR A 263 11.07 11.26 6.44
N TYR A 264 11.71 12.35 6.85
CA TYR A 264 12.12 13.39 5.91
C TYR A 264 13.32 12.96 5.05
N SER A 265 14.24 12.16 5.59
CA SER A 265 15.38 11.65 4.83
C SER A 265 14.94 10.67 3.73
N SER A 266 14.01 9.77 4.02
CA SER A 266 13.45 8.86 3.02
C SER A 266 12.60 9.58 1.97
N LEU A 267 11.82 10.59 2.36
CA LEU A 267 11.08 11.43 1.43
C LEU A 267 12.01 12.23 0.51
N ARG A 268 13.11 12.79 1.06
CA ARG A 268 14.15 13.50 0.31
C ARG A 268 14.82 12.61 -0.74
N PHE A 269 15.15 11.36 -0.38
CA PHE A 269 15.62 10.35 -1.31
C PHE A 269 14.58 10.08 -2.40
N ALA A 270 13.32 9.85 -2.02
CA ALA A 270 12.26 9.48 -2.96
C ALA A 270 11.95 10.57 -3.99
N LEU A 271 11.86 11.84 -3.56
CA LEU A 271 11.66 12.96 -4.46
C LEU A 271 12.84 13.13 -5.44
N ALA A 272 14.07 12.98 -4.95
CA ALA A 272 15.26 13.05 -5.78
C ALA A 272 15.31 11.89 -6.80
N GLN A 273 14.96 10.66 -6.38
CA GLN A 273 14.87 9.49 -7.24
C GLN A 273 13.76 9.64 -8.29
N ALA A 274 12.57 10.08 -7.88
CA ALA A 274 11.44 10.28 -8.78
C ALA A 274 11.77 11.31 -9.86
N LYS A 275 12.42 12.42 -9.48
CA LYS A 275 12.94 13.42 -10.43
C LYS A 275 13.96 12.81 -11.39
N LYS A 276 15.00 12.15 -10.86
CA LYS A 276 16.16 11.65 -11.63
C LYS A 276 15.76 10.58 -12.64
N ASN A 277 14.86 9.68 -12.25
CA ASN A 277 14.47 8.52 -13.06
C ASN A 277 13.09 8.69 -13.72
N GLU A 278 12.56 9.92 -13.75
CA GLU A 278 11.24 10.26 -14.33
C GLU A 278 10.12 9.35 -13.81
N GLN A 279 10.19 8.99 -12.52
CA GLN A 279 9.18 8.12 -11.91
C GLN A 279 7.91 8.90 -11.63
N ARG A 280 6.76 8.21 -11.76
CA ARG A 280 5.45 8.88 -11.77
C ARG A 280 4.86 9.07 -10.38
N ARG A 281 5.16 8.17 -9.42
CA ARG A 281 4.54 8.16 -8.09
C ARG A 281 5.53 7.83 -6.99
N ILE A 282 5.18 8.27 -5.79
CA ILE A 282 5.85 7.88 -4.55
C ILE A 282 4.84 7.18 -3.65
N PHE A 283 5.14 5.95 -3.26
CA PHE A 283 4.36 5.20 -2.27
C PHE A 283 5.12 5.18 -0.94
N TYR A 284 4.47 5.64 0.12
CA TYR A 284 4.96 5.55 1.48
C TYR A 284 4.15 4.47 2.23
N LEU A 285 4.79 3.34 2.48
CA LEU A 285 4.17 2.08 2.92
C LEU A 285 4.55 1.80 4.37
N ILE A 286 3.55 1.73 5.25
CA ILE A 286 3.75 1.59 6.70
C ILE A 286 2.93 0.39 7.19
N PRO A 287 3.49 -0.45 8.11
CA PRO A 287 2.79 -1.63 8.60
C PRO A 287 1.62 -1.32 9.55
N MET A 288 1.59 -0.15 10.18
CA MET A 288 0.61 0.21 11.21
C MET A 288 -0.08 1.54 10.92
N ASN A 289 -1.42 1.57 10.97
CA ASN A 289 -2.22 2.77 10.68
C ASN A 289 -1.96 3.94 11.64
N THR A 290 -1.59 3.67 12.91
CA THR A 290 -1.28 4.73 13.89
C THR A 290 -0.04 5.54 13.53
N ILE A 291 0.95 4.90 12.90
CA ILE A 291 2.15 5.58 12.39
C ILE A 291 1.80 6.37 11.14
N LEU A 292 0.90 5.83 10.33
CA LEU A 292 0.49 6.41 9.06
C LEU A 292 -0.19 7.76 9.29
N ASP A 293 -1.12 7.85 10.25
CA ASP A 293 -1.78 9.11 10.65
C ASP A 293 -0.76 10.22 11.04
N GLN A 294 0.33 9.84 11.74
CA GLN A 294 1.36 10.80 12.16
C GLN A 294 2.27 11.21 10.99
N ASN A 295 2.81 10.24 10.25
CA ASN A 295 3.71 10.51 9.12
C ASN A 295 3.00 11.29 8.01
N SER A 296 1.69 11.08 7.84
CA SER A 296 0.87 11.82 6.90
C SER A 296 0.84 13.32 7.24
N GLY A 297 0.57 13.67 8.50
CA GLY A 297 0.64 15.06 8.96
C GLY A 297 2.01 15.68 8.73
N ASP A 298 3.08 14.98 9.10
CA ASP A 298 4.46 15.44 8.94
C ASP A 298 4.82 15.66 7.45
N ILE A 299 4.38 14.76 6.55
CA ILE A 299 4.63 14.85 5.11
C ILE A 299 3.82 15.99 4.47
N ARG A 300 2.55 16.14 4.83
CA ARG A 300 1.71 17.25 4.33
C ARG A 300 2.29 18.60 4.72
N GLU A 301 2.67 18.76 5.99
CA GLU A 301 3.30 20.00 6.47
C GLU A 301 4.61 20.30 5.73
N ALA A 302 5.43 19.27 5.49
CA ALA A 302 6.71 19.42 4.79
C ALA A 302 6.59 19.77 3.31
N LEU A 303 5.47 19.39 2.67
CA LEU A 303 5.16 19.65 1.27
C LEU A 303 4.07 20.72 1.08
N SER A 304 3.92 21.62 2.05
CA SER A 304 3.01 22.78 1.97
C SER A 304 1.58 22.39 1.55
N ASP A 305 1.06 21.30 2.11
CA ASP A 305 -0.26 20.74 1.83
C ASP A 305 -0.50 20.44 0.33
N TYR A 306 0.51 19.87 -0.32
CA TYR A 306 0.41 19.46 -1.73
C TYR A 306 -0.87 18.66 -1.98
N PRO A 307 -1.72 19.05 -2.96
CA PRO A 307 -3.08 18.51 -3.08
C PRO A 307 -3.11 17.03 -3.54
N SER A 308 -2.08 16.57 -4.25
CA SER A 308 -2.03 15.20 -4.79
C SER A 308 -1.37 14.21 -3.82
N ILE A 309 -1.72 14.31 -2.52
CA ILE A 309 -1.35 13.34 -1.47
C ILE A 309 -2.58 12.57 -1.04
N LEU A 310 -2.59 11.26 -1.30
CA LEU A 310 -3.66 10.35 -0.92
C LEU A 310 -3.26 9.52 0.30
N GLU A 311 -4.11 9.52 1.33
CA GLU A 311 -4.02 8.59 2.45
C GLU A 311 -5.01 7.45 2.24
N HIS A 312 -4.53 6.20 2.28
CA HIS A 312 -5.38 5.03 2.06
C HIS A 312 -5.19 3.98 3.16
N HIS A 313 -5.98 4.07 4.20
CA HIS A 313 -6.01 3.12 5.31
C HIS A 313 -7.37 3.10 6.02
N SER A 314 -7.59 2.12 6.90
CA SER A 314 -8.89 1.87 7.53
C SER A 314 -9.33 2.91 8.57
N ASN A 315 -8.51 3.89 8.92
CA ASN A 315 -8.86 4.91 9.93
C ASN A 315 -9.44 6.19 9.30
N ILE A 316 -9.43 6.31 7.97
CA ILE A 316 -10.02 7.47 7.28
C ILE A 316 -11.54 7.33 7.32
N ILE A 317 -12.19 8.36 7.80
CA ILE A 317 -13.66 8.48 7.87
C ILE A 317 -14.01 9.76 7.11
N PRO A 318 -14.58 9.67 5.89
CA PRO A 318 -15.07 10.82 5.14
C PRO A 318 -16.14 11.58 5.93
N GLU A 319 -16.23 12.89 5.73
CA GLU A 319 -17.16 13.74 6.47
C GLU A 319 -18.58 13.65 5.93
N ASP A 320 -18.72 13.46 4.61
CA ASP A 320 -20.01 13.33 3.93
C ASP A 320 -19.97 12.33 2.76
N GLU A 321 -21.12 12.08 2.13
CA GLU A 321 -21.26 11.14 1.01
C GLU A 321 -20.49 11.56 -0.25
N THR A 322 -20.30 12.85 -0.47
CA THR A 322 -19.59 13.39 -1.64
C THR A 322 -18.10 13.14 -1.47
N GLU A 323 -17.58 13.44 -0.29
CA GLU A 323 -16.20 13.14 0.08
C GLU A 323 -15.95 11.63 0.06
N GLU A 324 -16.88 10.81 0.54
CA GLU A 324 -16.78 9.35 0.48
C GLU A 324 -16.66 8.83 -0.95
N LYS A 325 -17.49 9.31 -1.87
CA LYS A 325 -17.44 8.93 -3.29
C LYS A 325 -16.12 9.35 -3.94
N HIS A 326 -15.67 10.57 -3.67
CA HIS A 326 -14.39 11.07 -4.19
C HIS A 326 -13.21 10.27 -3.64
N TYR A 327 -13.15 10.07 -2.31
CA TYR A 327 -12.13 9.27 -1.65
C TYR A 327 -12.10 7.83 -2.17
N ARG A 328 -13.27 7.21 -2.34
CA ARG A 328 -13.41 5.86 -2.89
C ARG A 328 -12.82 5.77 -4.29
N ARG A 329 -13.12 6.74 -5.17
CA ARG A 329 -12.56 6.80 -6.52
C ARG A 329 -11.03 6.86 -6.49
N LEU A 330 -10.45 7.76 -5.69
CA LEU A 330 -9.00 7.90 -5.56
C LEU A 330 -8.35 6.63 -5.01
N THR A 331 -8.95 6.00 -3.99
CA THR A 331 -8.39 4.81 -3.36
C THR A 331 -8.55 3.55 -4.20
N GLU A 332 -9.58 3.44 -5.02
CA GLU A 332 -9.79 2.31 -5.94
C GLU A 332 -8.74 2.27 -7.05
N ARG A 333 -8.23 3.42 -7.47
CA ARG A 333 -7.25 3.56 -8.55
C ARG A 333 -5.86 3.97 -8.09
N TRP A 334 -5.67 4.43 -6.86
CA TRP A 334 -4.46 5.13 -6.41
C TRP A 334 -4.08 6.28 -7.34
N GLU A 335 -5.04 7.14 -7.59
CA GLU A 335 -4.94 8.26 -8.53
C GLU A 335 -4.39 9.52 -7.82
N SER A 336 -3.12 9.45 -7.39
CA SER A 336 -2.42 10.56 -6.76
C SER A 336 -0.92 10.40 -6.99
N ASP A 337 -0.17 11.48 -6.77
CA ASP A 337 1.28 11.50 -6.99
C ASP A 337 2.04 10.89 -5.81
N ILE A 338 1.55 11.15 -4.59
CA ILE A 338 2.09 10.58 -3.36
C ILE A 338 0.98 9.80 -2.65
N ILE A 339 1.21 8.51 -2.43
CA ILE A 339 0.25 7.61 -1.79
C ILE A 339 0.83 7.09 -0.47
N LEU A 340 0.15 7.42 0.63
CA LEU A 340 0.44 6.94 1.96
C LEU A 340 -0.50 5.79 2.27
N THR A 341 0.01 4.57 2.42
CA THR A 341 -0.86 3.40 2.59
C THR A 341 -0.22 2.34 3.48
N SER A 342 -1.01 1.35 3.87
CA SER A 342 -0.52 0.27 4.70
C SER A 342 0.17 -0.84 3.88
N LEU A 343 1.13 -1.52 4.52
CA LEU A 343 1.76 -2.72 3.93
C LEU A 343 0.73 -3.80 3.56
N VAL A 344 -0.38 -3.88 4.31
CA VAL A 344 -1.48 -4.81 4.02
C VAL A 344 -2.16 -4.46 2.69
N GLN A 345 -2.44 -3.18 2.42
CA GLN A 345 -3.02 -2.76 1.14
C GLN A 345 -2.10 -3.05 -0.03
N PHE A 346 -0.79 -2.89 0.15
CA PHE A 346 0.20 -3.24 -0.85
C PHE A 346 0.20 -4.75 -1.15
N LEU A 347 0.28 -5.59 -0.11
CA LEU A 347 0.24 -7.05 -0.27
C LEU A 347 -1.10 -7.54 -0.85
N ASP A 348 -2.23 -6.96 -0.43
CA ASP A 348 -3.55 -7.24 -1.00
C ASP A 348 -3.59 -6.90 -2.51
N THR A 349 -2.99 -5.79 -2.91
CA THR A 349 -2.92 -5.38 -4.32
C THR A 349 -2.14 -6.39 -5.14
N LEU A 350 -1.07 -6.95 -4.61
CA LEU A 350 -0.23 -7.92 -5.32
C LEU A 350 -0.76 -9.35 -5.28
N PHE A 351 -1.44 -9.78 -4.19
CA PHE A 351 -1.67 -11.20 -3.95
C PHE A 351 -3.11 -11.59 -3.63
N LYS A 352 -3.97 -10.64 -3.26
CA LYS A 352 -5.36 -10.97 -2.93
C LYS A 352 -6.16 -11.30 -4.18
N ASN A 353 -6.94 -12.35 -4.13
CA ASN A 353 -7.85 -12.70 -5.22
C ASN A 353 -8.93 -11.63 -5.43
N GLY A 354 -9.45 -11.53 -6.66
CA GLY A 354 -10.48 -10.58 -7.07
C GLY A 354 -9.96 -9.26 -7.64
N ASN A 355 -10.79 -8.62 -8.45
CA ASN A 355 -10.39 -7.47 -9.29
C ASN A 355 -10.27 -6.14 -8.56
N GLY A 356 -11.05 -5.93 -7.49
CA GLY A 356 -11.07 -4.64 -6.79
C GLY A 356 -9.73 -4.22 -6.22
N LYS A 357 -8.91 -5.20 -5.77
CA LYS A 357 -7.55 -4.94 -5.29
C LYS A 357 -6.51 -5.01 -6.41
N ALA A 358 -6.67 -5.95 -7.34
CA ALA A 358 -5.78 -6.10 -8.48
C ALA A 358 -5.70 -4.84 -9.33
N ARG A 359 -6.82 -4.12 -9.53
CA ARG A 359 -6.95 -2.89 -10.30
C ARG A 359 -5.83 -1.85 -10.07
N ARG A 360 -5.24 -1.83 -8.88
CA ARG A 360 -4.23 -0.85 -8.48
C ARG A 360 -2.81 -1.20 -8.87
N MET A 361 -2.54 -2.47 -9.20
CA MET A 361 -1.17 -2.98 -9.33
C MET A 361 -0.36 -2.22 -10.38
N TYR A 362 -0.95 -1.87 -11.52
CA TYR A 362 -0.24 -1.16 -12.58
C TYR A 362 0.21 0.26 -12.16
N ARG A 363 -0.42 0.84 -11.13
CA ARG A 363 -0.01 2.15 -10.59
C ARG A 363 1.33 2.10 -9.84
N LEU A 364 1.79 0.90 -9.49
CA LEU A 364 3.14 0.70 -8.92
C LEU A 364 4.24 0.81 -9.98
N VAL A 365 3.91 0.70 -11.27
CA VAL A 365 4.88 0.84 -12.37
C VAL A 365 5.48 2.24 -12.35
N ASN A 366 6.80 2.31 -12.57
CA ASN A 366 7.54 3.57 -12.64
C ASN A 366 7.36 4.42 -11.38
N SER A 367 7.57 3.82 -10.19
CA SER A 367 7.35 4.47 -8.88
C SER A 367 8.51 4.27 -7.91
N VAL A 368 8.60 5.17 -6.94
CA VAL A 368 9.43 4.99 -5.73
C VAL A 368 8.57 4.37 -4.63
N LEU A 369 9.03 3.28 -4.04
CA LEU A 369 8.35 2.54 -2.98
C LEU A 369 9.17 2.63 -1.69
N ILE A 370 8.71 3.41 -0.71
CA ILE A 370 9.32 3.51 0.63
C ILE A 370 8.59 2.56 1.55
N PHE A 371 9.28 1.58 2.12
CA PHE A 371 8.75 0.69 3.16
C PHE A 371 9.34 1.11 4.50
N ASP A 372 8.55 1.80 5.32
CA ASP A 372 8.96 2.19 6.67
C ASP A 372 8.60 1.09 7.68
N GLU A 373 9.45 0.92 8.70
CA GLU A 373 9.34 -0.09 9.75
C GLU A 373 9.17 -1.53 9.18
N ILE A 374 9.93 -1.87 8.13
CA ILE A 374 9.79 -3.15 7.38
C ILE A 374 10.04 -4.40 8.26
N GLN A 375 10.69 -4.28 9.42
CA GLN A 375 10.86 -5.39 10.36
C GLN A 375 9.53 -5.96 10.86
N ALA A 376 8.42 -5.21 10.75
CA ALA A 376 7.09 -5.70 11.11
C ALA A 376 6.48 -6.65 10.07
N LEU A 377 7.14 -6.90 8.93
CA LEU A 377 6.68 -7.84 7.90
C LEU A 377 6.60 -9.27 8.48
N PRO A 378 5.42 -9.93 8.43
CA PRO A 378 5.27 -11.30 8.92
C PRO A 378 6.20 -12.28 8.20
N LYS A 379 6.82 -13.20 8.94
CA LYS A 379 7.76 -14.19 8.37
C LYS A 379 7.20 -14.95 7.17
N LYS A 380 5.94 -15.38 7.25
CA LYS A 380 5.26 -16.14 6.19
C LYS A 380 5.10 -15.37 4.87
N CYS A 381 5.18 -14.01 4.91
CA CYS A 381 5.05 -13.18 3.72
C CYS A 381 6.41 -12.82 3.11
N ARG A 382 7.53 -13.09 3.77
CA ARG A 382 8.86 -12.58 3.38
C ARG A 382 9.30 -13.03 2.00
N GLU A 383 9.12 -14.31 1.68
CA GLU A 383 9.56 -14.85 0.39
C GLU A 383 8.72 -14.28 -0.77
N LEU A 384 7.41 -14.19 -0.62
CA LEU A 384 6.54 -13.57 -1.64
C LEU A 384 6.85 -12.08 -1.79
N PHE A 385 7.06 -11.37 -0.68
CA PHE A 385 7.44 -9.97 -0.68
C PHE A 385 8.78 -9.75 -1.39
N LYS A 386 9.80 -10.53 -1.08
CA LYS A 386 11.11 -10.51 -1.72
C LYS A 386 10.99 -10.63 -3.25
N ARG A 387 10.29 -11.68 -3.71
CA ARG A 387 10.09 -11.92 -5.14
C ARG A 387 9.31 -10.81 -5.83
N ALA A 388 8.30 -10.26 -5.15
CA ALA A 388 7.54 -9.14 -5.67
C ALA A 388 8.40 -7.87 -5.85
N LEU A 389 9.25 -7.54 -4.87
CA LEU A 389 10.18 -6.42 -4.99
C LEU A 389 11.16 -6.62 -6.15
N GLN A 390 11.69 -7.82 -6.30
CA GLN A 390 12.58 -8.15 -7.42
C GLN A 390 11.87 -7.96 -8.76
N PHE A 391 10.63 -8.44 -8.90
CA PHE A 391 9.82 -8.23 -10.10
C PHE A 391 9.58 -6.74 -10.38
N LEU A 392 9.17 -5.96 -9.37
CA LEU A 392 8.87 -4.54 -9.53
C LEU A 392 10.12 -3.73 -9.93
N VAL A 393 11.27 -4.04 -9.35
CA VAL A 393 12.52 -3.35 -9.70
C VAL A 393 13.03 -3.78 -11.08
N GLN A 394 13.00 -5.06 -11.38
CA GLN A 394 13.57 -5.60 -12.62
C GLN A 394 12.72 -5.28 -13.86
N TYR A 395 11.38 -5.32 -13.72
CA TYR A 395 10.45 -5.24 -14.86
C TYR A 395 9.55 -4.01 -14.87
N CYS A 396 9.39 -3.32 -13.74
CA CYS A 396 8.45 -2.20 -13.62
C CYS A 396 9.12 -0.84 -13.37
N ASN A 397 10.44 -0.71 -13.54
CA ASN A 397 11.21 0.52 -13.29
C ASN A 397 10.94 1.15 -11.90
N CYS A 398 10.80 0.30 -10.88
CA CYS A 398 10.59 0.77 -9.51
C CYS A 398 11.93 0.98 -8.78
N THR A 399 11.96 1.99 -7.91
CA THR A 399 12.97 2.14 -6.87
C THR A 399 12.38 1.76 -5.53
N VAL A 400 13.07 0.94 -4.76
CA VAL A 400 12.62 0.48 -3.44
C VAL A 400 13.57 1.00 -2.37
N LEU A 401 13.01 1.58 -1.30
CA LEU A 401 13.75 1.96 -0.09
C LEU A 401 13.16 1.24 1.13
N LEU A 402 13.97 0.40 1.77
CA LEU A 402 13.60 -0.33 2.99
C LEU A 402 14.14 0.42 4.22
N CYS A 403 13.25 1.12 4.93
CA CYS A 403 13.57 1.90 6.13
C CYS A 403 13.33 1.08 7.39
N THR A 404 14.30 1.01 8.28
CA THR A 404 14.15 0.27 9.54
C THR A 404 15.25 0.61 10.54
N ALA A 405 14.96 0.41 11.82
CA ALA A 405 15.99 0.35 12.86
C ALA A 405 16.72 -1.02 12.92
N THR A 406 16.08 -2.10 12.43
CA THR A 406 16.66 -3.45 12.42
C THR A 406 16.28 -4.15 11.12
N GLN A 407 17.26 -4.35 10.23
CA GLN A 407 17.00 -4.97 8.92
C GLN A 407 16.53 -6.41 9.09
N PRO A 408 15.34 -6.76 8.54
CA PRO A 408 14.97 -8.17 8.42
C PRO A 408 15.88 -8.84 7.39
N ASN A 409 16.32 -10.06 7.67
CA ASN A 409 17.07 -10.85 6.68
C ASN A 409 16.10 -11.27 5.55
N LEU A 410 16.10 -10.51 4.45
CA LEU A 410 15.32 -10.78 3.24
C LEU A 410 16.15 -11.41 2.13
N GLU A 411 17.48 -11.55 2.33
CA GLU A 411 18.40 -12.08 1.30
C GLU A 411 18.22 -11.38 -0.07
N LEU A 412 18.05 -10.07 -0.05
CA LEU A 412 17.96 -9.20 -1.22
C LEU A 412 19.34 -8.58 -1.48
N ASP A 413 19.67 -8.40 -2.76
CA ASP A 413 20.79 -7.54 -3.14
C ASP A 413 20.37 -6.08 -2.93
N THR A 414 20.91 -5.45 -1.90
CA THR A 414 20.53 -4.10 -1.47
C THR A 414 21.76 -3.22 -1.29
N LYS A 415 21.59 -1.93 -1.55
CA LYS A 415 22.62 -0.92 -1.27
C LYS A 415 22.22 -0.11 -0.03
N GLU A 416 23.03 -0.19 1.04
CA GLU A 416 22.82 0.61 2.23
C GLU A 416 23.20 2.08 1.99
N LEU A 417 22.32 3.00 2.40
CA LEU A 417 22.53 4.44 2.23
C LEU A 417 23.42 5.05 3.31
N VAL A 418 23.47 4.44 4.49
CA VAL A 418 24.32 4.87 5.60
C VAL A 418 25.71 4.23 5.46
N PRO A 419 26.78 5.01 5.31
CA PRO A 419 28.13 4.47 5.09
C PRO A 419 28.65 3.60 6.24
N ASP A 420 28.37 3.98 7.47
CA ASP A 420 28.76 3.23 8.69
C ASP A 420 27.59 3.14 9.68
N VAL A 421 26.80 2.09 9.50
CA VAL A 421 25.65 1.81 10.36
C VAL A 421 26.07 1.56 11.81
N ALA A 422 27.21 0.88 12.05
CA ALA A 422 27.67 0.55 13.39
C ALA A 422 28.04 1.82 14.18
N ALA A 423 28.80 2.72 13.59
CA ALA A 423 29.14 4.01 14.18
C ALA A 423 27.90 4.86 14.44
N LEU A 424 26.93 4.87 13.51
CA LEU A 424 25.67 5.59 13.67
C LEU A 424 24.90 5.10 14.91
N TYR A 425 24.79 3.77 15.10
CA TYR A 425 24.12 3.19 16.27
C TYR A 425 24.81 3.51 17.59
N GLN A 426 26.14 3.51 17.62
CA GLN A 426 26.91 3.92 18.79
C GLN A 426 26.64 5.40 19.15
N ASN A 427 26.66 6.29 18.16
CA ASN A 427 26.45 7.71 18.35
C ASN A 427 24.99 8.05 18.78
N LEU A 428 24.02 7.24 18.37
CA LEU A 428 22.61 7.40 18.73
C LEU A 428 22.20 6.59 19.98
N LYS A 429 23.12 5.92 20.67
CA LYS A 429 22.81 5.18 21.89
C LYS A 429 22.27 6.11 22.98
N ARG A 430 21.01 5.89 23.39
CA ARG A 430 20.27 6.76 24.34
C ARG A 430 19.69 5.97 25.51
N VAL A 431 19.69 4.65 25.44
CA VAL A 431 19.02 3.78 26.41
C VAL A 431 20.02 2.78 27.01
N ARG A 432 19.91 2.57 28.32
CA ARG A 432 20.60 1.50 29.04
C ARG A 432 19.60 0.38 29.31
N TYR A 433 19.90 -0.81 28.82
CA TYR A 433 19.11 -2.02 29.08
C TYR A 433 19.57 -2.66 30.39
N ILE A 434 18.60 -2.99 31.26
CA ILE A 434 18.81 -3.72 32.52
C ILE A 434 17.96 -4.98 32.47
N PRO A 435 18.51 -6.14 32.05
CA PRO A 435 17.74 -7.37 31.94
C PRO A 435 17.36 -7.91 33.34
N GLN A 436 16.08 -8.21 33.53
CA GLN A 436 15.51 -8.87 34.69
C GLN A 436 15.14 -10.30 34.32
N MET A 437 15.93 -11.28 34.74
CA MET A 437 15.78 -12.69 34.31
C MET A 437 14.78 -13.48 35.17
N LYS A 438 14.30 -12.94 36.29
CA LYS A 438 13.33 -13.61 37.16
C LYS A 438 11.92 -13.44 36.64
N ALA A 439 11.13 -14.50 36.67
CA ALA A 439 9.70 -14.42 36.44
C ALA A 439 9.04 -13.49 37.46
N ARG A 440 8.10 -12.66 36.98
CA ARG A 440 7.35 -11.67 37.79
C ARG A 440 5.88 -11.98 37.70
N THR A 441 5.19 -11.91 38.83
CA THR A 441 3.71 -11.82 38.83
C THR A 441 3.25 -10.43 38.41
N TYR A 442 1.96 -10.28 38.12
CA TYR A 442 1.38 -8.94 37.87
C TYR A 442 1.51 -8.01 39.08
N GLN A 443 1.47 -8.59 40.29
CA GLN A 443 1.65 -7.84 41.53
C GLN A 443 3.09 -7.35 41.70
N ASP A 444 4.08 -8.23 41.48
CA ASP A 444 5.50 -7.83 41.51
C ASP A 444 5.80 -6.72 40.51
N ALA A 445 5.25 -6.81 39.28
CA ALA A 445 5.43 -5.77 38.26
C ALA A 445 4.80 -4.44 38.69
N ALA A 446 3.63 -4.48 39.33
CA ALA A 446 2.98 -3.29 39.86
C ALA A 446 3.78 -2.68 41.04
N ASP A 447 4.42 -3.50 41.91
CA ASP A 447 5.29 -3.02 42.98
C ASP A 447 6.56 -2.36 42.42
N ASP A 448 7.21 -2.98 41.46
CA ASP A 448 8.40 -2.42 40.80
C ASP A 448 8.07 -1.05 40.15
N ILE A 449 6.93 -0.92 39.46
CA ILE A 449 6.50 0.32 38.83
C ILE A 449 6.16 1.39 39.90
N ALA A 450 5.45 1.02 40.96
CA ALA A 450 5.12 1.94 42.05
C ALA A 450 6.38 2.49 42.76
N MET A 451 7.46 1.70 42.84
CA MET A 451 8.72 2.15 43.39
C MET A 451 9.32 3.31 42.56
N PHE A 452 9.33 3.21 41.24
CA PHE A 452 9.81 4.31 40.38
C PHE A 452 8.93 5.57 40.51
N ILE A 453 7.61 5.38 40.64
CA ILE A 453 6.67 6.49 40.82
C ILE A 453 6.92 7.18 42.18
N ARG A 454 7.21 6.44 43.23
CA ARG A 454 7.61 6.97 44.55
C ARG A 454 8.87 7.82 44.46
N GLU A 455 9.79 7.48 43.55
CA GLU A 455 10.99 8.28 43.24
C GLU A 455 10.70 9.46 42.28
N LYS A 456 9.43 9.82 42.10
CA LYS A 456 8.99 10.94 41.21
C LYS A 456 9.39 10.75 39.75
N THR A 457 9.47 9.50 39.29
CA THR A 457 9.88 9.18 37.91
C THR A 457 8.73 8.64 37.11
N SER A 458 8.46 9.21 35.92
CA SER A 458 7.44 8.74 34.99
C SER A 458 7.83 7.38 34.39
N VAL A 459 6.87 6.47 34.31
CA VAL A 459 7.09 5.09 33.88
C VAL A 459 6.13 4.68 32.76
N LEU A 460 6.68 4.03 31.74
CA LEU A 460 5.94 3.30 30.73
C LEU A 460 6.14 1.81 30.95
N ALA A 461 5.05 1.07 31.17
CA ALA A 461 5.07 -0.39 31.20
C ALA A 461 4.48 -0.97 29.92
N ILE A 462 5.22 -1.84 29.22
CA ILE A 462 4.78 -2.48 27.98
C ILE A 462 4.70 -3.99 28.20
N VAL A 463 3.53 -4.56 27.91
CA VAL A 463 3.27 -5.98 28.11
C VAL A 463 2.65 -6.64 26.88
N ASN A 464 2.72 -7.98 26.81
CA ASN A 464 2.39 -8.71 25.59
C ASN A 464 0.90 -8.98 25.41
N THR A 465 0.09 -8.94 26.50
CA THR A 465 -1.33 -9.24 26.45
C THR A 465 -2.18 -8.13 27.06
N LYS A 466 -3.43 -8.00 26.58
CA LYS A 466 -4.39 -7.04 27.10
C LYS A 466 -4.74 -7.29 28.56
N ASP A 467 -4.81 -8.56 28.92
CA ASP A 467 -5.06 -9.05 30.29
C ASP A 467 -3.95 -8.63 31.26
N ALA A 468 -2.69 -8.84 30.86
CA ALA A 468 -1.55 -8.39 31.65
C ALA A 468 -1.57 -6.87 31.85
N ALA A 469 -1.84 -6.10 30.77
CA ALA A 469 -1.93 -4.65 30.86
C ALA A 469 -3.01 -4.21 31.85
N PHE A 470 -4.17 -4.80 31.79
CA PHE A 470 -5.28 -4.48 32.69
C PHE A 470 -5.00 -4.84 34.14
N ASN A 471 -4.48 -6.05 34.40
CA ASN A 471 -4.20 -6.50 35.79
C ASN A 471 -3.07 -5.71 36.44
N ILE A 472 -2.00 -5.39 35.68
CA ILE A 472 -0.92 -4.55 36.19
C ILE A 472 -1.44 -3.13 36.46
N PHE A 473 -2.22 -2.55 35.55
CA PHE A 473 -2.81 -1.22 35.75
C PHE A 473 -3.67 -1.15 37.03
N ARG A 474 -4.54 -2.14 37.25
CA ARG A 474 -5.32 -2.23 38.51
C ARG A 474 -4.41 -2.30 39.72
N GLY A 475 -3.40 -3.18 39.71
CA GLY A 475 -2.46 -3.30 40.80
C GLY A 475 -1.69 -2.00 41.08
N ILE A 476 -1.36 -1.22 40.04
CA ILE A 476 -0.74 0.10 40.19
C ILE A 476 -1.72 1.10 40.83
N SER A 477 -2.97 1.13 40.38
CA SER A 477 -3.99 2.05 40.93
C SER A 477 -4.17 1.86 42.44
N ASP A 478 -4.19 0.62 42.93
CA ASP A 478 -4.28 0.33 44.37
C ASP A 478 -3.05 0.88 45.12
N ARG A 479 -1.86 0.76 44.57
CA ARG A 479 -0.61 1.25 45.16
C ARG A 479 -0.49 2.77 45.15
N LEU A 480 -0.96 3.42 44.07
CA LEU A 480 -1.00 4.88 43.98
C LEU A 480 -1.92 5.47 45.06
N ASN A 481 -3.07 4.83 45.31
CA ASN A 481 -3.97 5.23 46.40
C ASN A 481 -3.28 5.06 47.77
N ALA A 482 -2.56 3.94 47.99
CA ALA A 482 -1.79 3.71 49.21
C ALA A 482 -0.63 4.72 49.42
N LEU A 483 -0.09 5.27 48.32
CA LEU A 483 0.93 6.33 48.32
C LEU A 483 0.34 7.74 48.37
N ASN A 484 -0.99 7.88 48.54
CA ASN A 484 -1.72 9.14 48.56
C ASN A 484 -1.63 9.98 47.26
N TYR A 485 -1.39 9.34 46.12
CA TYR A 485 -1.49 10.01 44.84
C TYR A 485 -2.95 10.13 44.37
N LYS A 486 -3.31 11.31 43.87
CA LYS A 486 -4.60 11.54 43.20
C LYS A 486 -4.46 11.30 41.70
N GLN A 487 -5.27 10.41 41.20
CA GLN A 487 -5.28 10.12 39.76
C GLN A 487 -6.07 11.20 39.03
N VAL A 488 -5.43 11.80 38.02
CA VAL A 488 -6.03 12.83 37.17
C VAL A 488 -7.08 12.17 36.26
N GLN A 489 -8.27 12.77 36.19
CA GLN A 489 -9.31 12.33 35.28
C GLN A 489 -9.17 12.98 33.91
N ILE A 490 -9.17 12.17 32.86
CA ILE A 490 -9.10 12.63 31.48
C ILE A 490 -10.44 13.25 31.07
N GLN A 491 -10.38 14.52 30.64
CA GLN A 491 -11.50 15.23 30.04
C GLN A 491 -11.38 15.19 28.51
N GLN A 492 -12.48 14.92 27.81
CA GLN A 492 -12.49 14.89 26.34
C GLN A 492 -12.73 16.28 25.75
N GLY A 493 -12.16 16.53 24.58
CA GLY A 493 -12.45 17.73 23.78
C GLY A 493 -11.70 18.99 24.16
N LEU A 494 -10.70 18.90 25.03
CA LEU A 494 -9.82 20.03 25.34
C LEU A 494 -8.90 20.35 24.17
N SER A 495 -8.65 21.63 23.91
CA SER A 495 -7.59 22.10 22.98
C SER A 495 -6.20 21.77 23.52
N ASP A 496 -5.16 21.87 22.68
CA ASP A 496 -3.79 21.62 23.11
C ASP A 496 -3.28 22.67 24.08
N GLU A 497 -3.77 23.92 23.98
CA GLU A 497 -3.48 24.98 24.94
C GLU A 497 -4.10 24.68 26.31
N GLU A 498 -5.37 24.30 26.36
CA GLU A 498 -6.05 23.91 27.61
C GLU A 498 -5.38 22.71 28.26
N LEU A 499 -4.95 21.70 27.50
CA LEU A 499 -4.18 20.57 28.01
C LEU A 499 -2.84 20.99 28.63
N LYS A 500 -2.13 21.93 28.01
CA LYS A 500 -0.88 22.46 28.55
C LYS A 500 -1.12 23.22 29.85
N GLU A 501 -2.20 24.01 29.96
CA GLU A 501 -2.57 24.70 31.19
C GLU A 501 -2.98 23.74 32.31
N CYS A 502 -3.77 22.69 31.97
CA CYS A 502 -4.09 21.60 32.90
C CYS A 502 -2.82 20.92 33.44
N ALA A 503 -1.86 20.63 32.54
CA ALA A 503 -0.58 20.04 32.94
C ALA A 503 0.22 20.98 33.86
N LYS A 504 0.28 22.29 33.59
CA LYS A 504 0.96 23.28 34.47
C LYS A 504 0.30 23.36 35.85
N GLY A 505 -1.03 23.35 35.90
CA GLY A 505 -1.81 23.40 37.13
C GLY A 505 -1.80 22.14 37.98
N CYS A 506 -1.28 21.01 37.43
CA CYS A 506 -1.21 19.74 38.13
C CYS A 506 -0.32 19.80 39.36
N ARG A 507 -0.82 19.35 40.53
CA ARG A 507 -0.12 19.38 41.83
C ARG A 507 0.90 18.24 41.95
N GLU A 508 1.77 18.31 42.94
CA GLU A 508 2.82 17.29 43.16
C GLU A 508 2.29 15.94 43.65
N ASP A 509 1.09 15.93 44.23
CA ASP A 509 0.37 14.75 44.68
C ASP A 509 -0.55 14.15 43.58
N GLU A 510 -0.54 14.74 42.39
CA GLU A 510 -1.36 14.30 41.26
C GLU A 510 -0.51 13.54 40.21
N ILE A 511 -1.08 12.49 39.67
CA ILE A 511 -0.46 11.66 38.64
C ILE A 511 -1.45 11.34 37.50
N LEU A 512 -0.98 11.41 36.26
CA LEU A 512 -1.70 10.87 35.12
C LEU A 512 -1.40 9.36 35.02
N SER A 513 -2.36 8.54 35.50
CA SER A 513 -2.28 7.08 35.42
C SER A 513 -3.22 6.57 34.33
N VAL A 514 -2.70 5.90 33.33
CA VAL A 514 -3.47 5.50 32.14
C VAL A 514 -3.14 4.08 31.68
N HIS A 515 -4.13 3.47 31.04
CA HIS A 515 -4.01 2.17 30.36
C HIS A 515 -4.30 2.33 28.88
N LEU A 516 -3.51 1.67 28.01
CA LEU A 516 -3.68 1.70 26.57
C LEU A 516 -3.73 0.28 25.99
N SER A 517 -4.78 -0.02 25.24
CA SER A 517 -4.91 -1.28 24.51
C SER A 517 -5.79 -1.13 23.26
N THR A 518 -5.74 -2.12 22.38
CA THR A 518 -6.59 -2.17 21.17
C THR A 518 -8.08 -2.39 21.47
N LEU A 519 -8.49 -2.64 22.72
CA LEU A 519 -9.90 -2.66 23.15
C LEU A 519 -10.52 -1.27 23.19
N MET A 520 -9.72 -0.21 23.23
CA MET A 520 -10.19 1.16 23.20
C MET A 520 -10.44 1.63 21.77
N CYS A 521 -11.49 2.43 21.56
CA CYS A 521 -11.74 3.04 20.26
C CYS A 521 -10.62 4.02 19.87
N PRO A 522 -10.36 4.22 18.57
CA PRO A 522 -9.28 5.08 18.09
C PRO A 522 -9.33 6.51 18.64
N LYS A 523 -10.51 7.11 18.72
CA LYS A 523 -10.70 8.47 19.24
C LYS A 523 -10.24 8.59 20.70
N HIS A 524 -10.63 7.63 21.55
CA HIS A 524 -10.21 7.62 22.95
C HIS A 524 -8.70 7.44 23.11
N ARG A 525 -8.08 6.57 22.28
CA ARG A 525 -6.61 6.39 22.28
C ARG A 525 -5.87 7.65 21.88
N LYS A 526 -6.34 8.36 20.84
CA LYS A 526 -5.75 9.66 20.43
C LYS A 526 -5.81 10.67 21.58
N GLU A 527 -6.92 10.73 22.29
CA GLU A 527 -7.07 11.65 23.41
C GLU A 527 -6.11 11.33 24.57
N ILE A 528 -6.01 10.07 24.99
CA ILE A 528 -5.06 9.64 26.02
C ILE A 528 -3.60 10.01 25.63
N LEU A 529 -3.23 9.82 24.39
CA LEU A 529 -1.88 10.15 23.90
C LEU A 529 -1.61 11.65 23.92
N ARG A 530 -2.62 12.49 23.63
CA ARG A 530 -2.50 13.95 23.79
C ARG A 530 -2.23 14.34 25.23
N TRP A 531 -2.94 13.74 26.18
CA TRP A 531 -2.72 13.94 27.60
C TRP A 531 -1.33 13.49 28.05
N ILE A 532 -0.89 12.29 27.69
CA ILE A 532 0.46 11.81 27.99
C ILE A 532 1.52 12.80 27.49
N LYS A 533 1.41 13.26 26.23
CA LYS A 533 2.35 14.22 25.64
C LYS A 533 2.38 15.53 26.42
N ALA A 534 1.23 16.11 26.75
CA ALA A 534 1.14 17.36 27.50
C ALA A 534 1.76 17.24 28.90
N TRP A 535 1.48 16.13 29.61
CA TRP A 535 2.03 15.89 30.95
C TRP A 535 3.56 15.70 30.93
N LEU A 536 4.08 14.90 30.00
CA LEU A 536 5.53 14.68 29.86
C LEU A 536 6.26 15.97 29.48
N LEU A 537 5.72 16.77 28.56
CA LEU A 537 6.26 18.08 28.20
C LEU A 537 6.25 19.07 29.41
N GLY A 538 5.19 19.02 30.22
CA GLY A 538 5.07 19.76 31.46
C GLY A 538 5.93 19.22 32.62
N LYS A 539 6.74 18.17 32.38
CA LYS A 539 7.54 17.44 33.37
C LYS A 539 6.70 16.94 34.56
N LYS A 540 5.45 16.59 34.30
CA LYS A 540 4.52 16.02 35.30
C LYS A 540 4.59 14.51 35.32
N LEU A 541 4.19 13.93 36.44
CA LEU A 541 4.28 12.50 36.67
C LEU A 541 3.25 11.72 35.85
N VAL A 542 3.73 10.74 35.09
CA VAL A 542 2.90 9.88 34.23
C VAL A 542 3.23 8.41 34.49
N CYS A 543 2.19 7.60 34.68
CA CYS A 543 2.26 6.14 34.66
C CYS A 543 1.39 5.64 33.52
N CYS A 544 2.01 4.99 32.52
CA CYS A 544 1.28 4.40 31.40
C CYS A 544 1.52 2.90 31.35
N VAL A 545 0.46 2.11 31.36
CA VAL A 545 0.54 0.66 31.10
C VAL A 545 -0.07 0.36 29.74
N SER A 546 0.69 -0.22 28.84
CA SER A 546 0.25 -0.46 27.47
C SER A 546 0.61 -1.85 26.97
N THR A 547 -0.10 -2.31 25.96
CA THR A 547 0.40 -3.37 25.07
C THR A 547 1.41 -2.80 24.08
N ALA A 548 1.95 -3.63 23.17
CA ALA A 548 2.86 -3.19 22.10
C ALA A 548 2.32 -2.05 21.21
N LEU A 549 1.05 -1.65 21.41
CA LEU A 549 0.41 -0.53 20.72
C LEU A 549 1.20 0.78 20.80
N ILE A 550 1.91 1.02 21.92
CA ILE A 550 2.67 2.26 22.15
C ILE A 550 4.11 2.20 21.57
N GLU A 551 4.57 1.04 21.12
CA GLU A 551 5.95 0.84 20.65
C GLU A 551 6.21 1.45 19.27
N ALA A 552 5.18 1.49 18.43
CA ALA A 552 5.32 1.95 17.06
C ALA A 552 4.42 3.17 16.78
N GLY A 553 5.01 4.20 16.17
CA GLY A 553 4.28 5.39 15.70
C GLY A 553 3.84 6.38 16.77
N ILE A 554 4.32 6.27 18.00
CA ILE A 554 3.95 7.21 19.06
C ILE A 554 5.20 7.92 19.54
N ASN A 555 5.28 9.21 19.28
CA ASN A 555 6.40 10.05 19.71
C ASN A 555 6.21 10.50 21.17
N VAL A 556 6.55 9.61 22.12
CA VAL A 556 6.59 9.88 23.55
C VAL A 556 7.92 9.38 24.12
N SER A 557 8.45 10.08 25.12
CA SER A 557 9.70 9.70 25.78
C SER A 557 9.49 9.60 27.28
N PHE A 558 9.72 8.40 27.83
CA PHE A 558 9.67 8.14 29.25
C PHE A 558 11.07 7.94 29.81
N PRO A 559 11.36 8.45 31.02
CA PRO A 559 12.65 8.20 31.69
C PRO A 559 12.91 6.72 31.96
N ILE A 560 11.85 5.98 32.30
CA ILE A 560 11.90 4.53 32.57
C ILE A 560 10.86 3.82 31.73
N VAL A 561 11.32 2.72 31.07
CA VAL A 561 10.44 1.80 30.36
C VAL A 561 10.65 0.39 30.94
N VAL A 562 9.59 -0.18 31.47
CA VAL A 562 9.52 -1.57 31.92
C VAL A 562 8.83 -2.40 30.84
N ARG A 563 9.51 -3.42 30.31
CA ARG A 563 8.95 -4.24 29.24
C ARG A 563 8.99 -5.71 29.58
N SER A 564 7.86 -6.37 29.41
CA SER A 564 7.83 -7.84 29.47
C SER A 564 8.60 -8.43 28.30
N TRP A 565 9.24 -9.59 28.50
CA TRP A 565 9.93 -10.30 27.43
C TRP A 565 8.97 -10.56 26.29
N ALA A 566 9.31 -10.06 25.11
CA ALA A 566 8.70 -10.45 23.84
C ALA A 566 9.61 -11.47 23.17
N GLY A 567 9.04 -12.36 22.37
CA GLY A 567 9.86 -13.21 21.51
C GLY A 567 10.79 -12.33 20.66
N ILE A 568 12.02 -12.77 20.45
CA ILE A 568 12.92 -12.10 19.49
C ILE A 568 12.23 -12.20 18.14
N PRO A 569 11.92 -11.08 17.48
CA PRO A 569 11.44 -11.15 16.10
C PRO A 569 12.58 -11.73 15.28
N SER A 570 12.41 -12.93 14.86
CA SER A 570 13.37 -13.68 14.05
C SER A 570 13.19 -13.37 12.60
#